data_ff92db002a0e5354f2163fab62447f54
#
_entry.id   ff92db002a0e5354f2163fab62447f54
#
_cell.length_a   1.000
_cell.length_b   1.000
_cell.length_c   1.000
_cell.angle_alpha   90.00
_cell.angle_beta   90.00
_cell.angle_gamma   90.00
#
_symmetry.space_group_name_H-M   'P 1'
#
loop_
_entity.id
_entity.type
_entity.pdbx_description
1 polymer ?
#
loop_
_entity_poly.entity_id
_entity_poly.type
_entity_poly.pdbx_seq_one_letter_code
_entity_poly.pdbx_strand_id
1 'polypeptide(L)'
;GKDSLRVRSTKNAAFTGNDWALTEEKDDCSDAVKITIDGRTASITNGRIRADVNEVGILSFYRDGKLILREYYRSYYGTISNESRCLKLIARNYKPIIGGDYSLTMRFESNDGEKLYGMGQYQQPYLELKGCVLELAQRNSQISIPFTVSSLGYGFLWNNPGVGSAS
;
A
#
# COMPACT_ATOMS: atom_id res chain seq x y z
N GLY A 1 9.13 -12.17 -7.01
CA GLY A 1 9.12 -12.51 -8.44
C GLY A 1 9.37 -11.28 -9.30
N LYS A 2 9.59 -11.47 -10.59
CA LYS A 2 9.76 -10.38 -11.57
C LYS A 2 8.51 -9.49 -11.61
N ASP A 3 8.71 -8.18 -11.85
CA ASP A 3 7.64 -7.18 -11.92
C ASP A 3 6.80 -7.05 -10.62
N SER A 4 7.39 -7.39 -9.48
CA SER A 4 6.75 -7.23 -8.18
C SER A 4 7.66 -6.55 -7.17
N LEU A 5 7.05 -5.82 -6.23
CA LEU A 5 7.74 -5.19 -5.12
C LEU A 5 6.97 -5.45 -3.83
N ARG A 6 7.70 -5.58 -2.74
CA ARG A 6 7.14 -5.69 -1.40
C ARG A 6 7.57 -4.51 -0.55
N VAL A 7 6.61 -3.88 0.10
CA VAL A 7 6.85 -2.83 1.10
C VAL A 7 6.52 -3.38 2.47
N ARG A 8 7.41 -3.16 3.42
CA ARG A 8 7.18 -3.46 4.85
C ARG A 8 7.34 -2.17 5.64
N SER A 9 6.44 -1.92 6.55
CA SER A 9 6.47 -0.76 7.44
C SER A 9 6.07 -1.15 8.85
N THR A 10 6.82 -0.72 9.85
CA THR A 10 6.53 -1.00 11.26
C THR A 10 6.96 0.15 12.14
N LYS A 11 6.34 0.28 13.31
CA LYS A 11 6.79 1.11 14.42
C LYS A 11 7.54 0.30 15.48
N ASN A 12 7.51 -1.03 15.38
CA ASN A 12 8.25 -1.92 16.28
C ASN A 12 9.74 -1.92 15.92
N ALA A 13 10.59 -2.31 16.86
CA ALA A 13 12.04 -2.34 16.67
C ALA A 13 12.50 -3.30 15.57
N ALA A 14 11.70 -4.32 15.26
CA ALA A 14 11.99 -5.30 14.24
C ALA A 14 10.72 -5.72 13.51
N PHE A 15 10.89 -6.23 12.28
CA PHE A 15 9.81 -6.92 11.57
C PHE A 15 9.63 -8.32 12.14
N THR A 16 8.42 -8.68 12.55
CA THR A 16 8.06 -10.05 12.91
C THR A 16 7.90 -10.89 11.64
N GLY A 17 8.47 -12.11 11.66
CA GLY A 17 8.93 -12.79 10.46
C GLY A 17 8.00 -13.75 9.73
N ASN A 18 6.70 -13.84 9.99
CA ASN A 18 5.90 -14.89 9.32
C ASN A 18 5.17 -14.36 8.08
N ASP A 19 5.60 -14.82 6.91
CA ASP A 19 5.01 -14.51 5.60
C ASP A 19 4.07 -15.63 5.14
N TRP A 20 2.97 -15.82 5.86
CA TRP A 20 2.04 -16.93 5.60
C TRP A 20 1.32 -16.85 4.24
N ALA A 21 1.25 -15.67 3.65
CA ALA A 21 0.61 -15.46 2.35
C ALA A 21 1.56 -15.62 1.15
N LEU A 22 2.84 -15.85 1.39
CA LEU A 22 3.84 -15.97 0.35
C LEU A 22 4.49 -17.36 0.41
N THR A 23 4.65 -17.98 -0.73
CA THR A 23 5.49 -19.18 -0.88
C THR A 23 6.96 -18.78 -0.88
N GLU A 24 7.84 -19.63 -0.38
CA GLU A 24 9.27 -19.47 -0.55
C GLU A 24 9.61 -19.65 -2.04
N GLU A 25 9.70 -18.55 -2.77
CA GLU A 25 10.28 -18.57 -4.11
C GLU A 25 11.79 -18.56 -3.99
N LYS A 26 12.45 -19.48 -4.70
CA LYS A 26 13.90 -19.39 -4.91
C LYS A 26 14.16 -18.14 -5.75
N ASP A 27 14.91 -17.20 -5.19
CA ASP A 27 15.26 -15.94 -5.82
C ASP A 27 16.04 -16.16 -7.12
N ASP A 28 15.36 -15.97 -8.24
CA ASP A 28 15.98 -15.91 -9.58
C ASP A 28 15.94 -14.48 -10.15
N CYS A 29 15.75 -13.47 -9.28
CA CYS A 29 15.49 -12.09 -9.70
C CYS A 29 16.62 -11.11 -9.42
N SER A 30 17.79 -11.55 -8.93
CA SER A 30 18.89 -10.68 -8.50
C SER A 30 19.38 -9.74 -9.60
N ASP A 31 19.44 -10.20 -10.85
CA ASP A 31 20.00 -9.44 -11.98
C ASP A 31 19.04 -8.37 -12.54
N ALA A 32 17.76 -8.46 -12.22
CA ALA A 32 16.73 -7.53 -12.68
C ALA A 32 16.50 -6.35 -11.74
N VAL A 33 17.02 -6.42 -10.51
CA VAL A 33 16.78 -5.40 -9.48
C VAL A 33 17.85 -4.33 -9.53
N LYS A 34 17.41 -3.07 -9.68
CA LYS A 34 18.29 -1.89 -9.63
C LYS A 34 17.86 -1.01 -8.46
N ILE A 35 18.79 -0.63 -7.63
CA ILE A 35 18.59 0.26 -6.48
C ILE A 35 19.45 1.49 -6.68
N THR A 36 18.85 2.67 -6.48
CA THR A 36 19.54 3.96 -6.47
C THR A 36 19.18 4.68 -5.18
N ILE A 37 20.16 5.21 -4.48
CA ILE A 37 20.00 6.02 -3.29
C ILE A 37 20.70 7.35 -3.52
N ASP A 38 19.98 8.45 -3.36
CA ASP A 38 20.51 9.80 -3.51
C ASP A 38 20.04 10.66 -2.32
N GLY A 39 20.94 10.88 -1.40
CA GLY A 39 20.68 11.60 -0.17
C GLY A 39 19.50 11.01 0.62
N ARG A 40 18.37 11.69 0.60
CA ARG A 40 17.14 11.31 1.31
C ARG A 40 16.07 10.69 0.40
N THR A 41 16.40 10.47 -0.86
CA THR A 41 15.53 9.82 -1.84
C THR A 41 16.10 8.46 -2.22
N ALA A 42 15.24 7.55 -2.64
CA ALA A 42 15.65 6.26 -3.15
C ALA A 42 14.69 5.75 -4.21
N SER A 43 15.19 4.92 -5.09
CA SER A 43 14.36 4.16 -6.03
C SER A 43 14.80 2.70 -6.09
N ILE A 44 13.83 1.82 -6.29
CA ILE A 44 14.03 0.41 -6.59
C ILE A 44 13.26 0.05 -7.85
N THR A 45 13.90 -0.59 -8.78
CA THR A 45 13.30 -1.12 -10.00
C THR A 45 13.44 -2.63 -10.04
N ASN A 46 12.38 -3.35 -10.34
CA ASN A 46 12.37 -4.78 -10.59
C ASN A 46 11.56 -5.06 -11.87
N GLY A 47 12.27 -5.32 -12.97
CA GLY A 47 11.64 -5.46 -14.28
C GLY A 47 10.92 -4.17 -14.72
N ARG A 48 9.61 -4.27 -14.90
CA ARG A 48 8.75 -3.15 -15.37
C ARG A 48 8.23 -2.27 -14.26
N ILE A 49 8.35 -2.69 -12.99
CA ILE A 49 7.87 -1.93 -11.83
C ILE A 49 9.01 -1.18 -11.16
N ARG A 50 8.73 0.05 -10.77
CA ARG A 50 9.64 0.89 -9.98
C ARG A 50 8.88 1.50 -8.80
N ALA A 51 9.52 1.57 -7.65
CA ALA A 51 9.08 2.36 -6.51
C ALA A 51 10.10 3.44 -6.18
N ASP A 52 9.62 4.66 -6.00
CA ASP A 52 10.42 5.80 -5.57
C ASP A 52 10.00 6.21 -4.15
N VAL A 53 10.97 6.58 -3.34
CA VAL A 53 10.77 7.18 -2.02
C VAL A 53 11.30 8.60 -2.07
N ASN A 54 10.46 9.57 -1.74
CA ASN A 54 10.88 10.97 -1.67
C ASN A 54 11.47 11.33 -0.29
N GLU A 55 11.98 12.57 -0.16
CA GLU A 55 12.65 13.10 1.04
C GLU A 55 11.81 13.02 2.33
N VAL A 56 10.49 12.98 2.22
CA VAL A 56 9.56 12.88 3.36
C VAL A 56 9.03 11.45 3.55
N GLY A 57 9.57 10.48 2.81
CA GLY A 57 9.27 9.07 2.95
C GLY A 57 7.99 8.60 2.24
N ILE A 58 7.44 9.36 1.29
CA ILE A 58 6.25 9.01 0.52
C ILE A 58 6.65 8.11 -0.65
N LEU A 59 5.90 7.03 -0.83
CA LEU A 59 6.08 6.06 -1.89
C LEU A 59 5.25 6.41 -3.13
N SER A 60 5.89 6.27 -4.29
CA SER A 60 5.25 6.35 -5.61
C SER A 60 5.65 5.14 -6.43
N PHE A 61 4.68 4.47 -7.06
CA PHE A 61 4.88 3.28 -7.85
C PHE A 61 4.61 3.56 -9.32
N TYR A 62 5.49 3.02 -10.17
CA TYR A 62 5.44 3.21 -11.60
C TYR A 62 5.49 1.87 -12.31
N ARG A 63 4.78 1.77 -13.42
CA ARG A 63 4.89 0.68 -14.38
C ARG A 63 5.25 1.24 -15.74
N ASP A 64 6.33 0.76 -16.34
CA ASP A 64 6.86 1.26 -17.63
C ASP A 64 7.01 2.81 -17.65
N GLY A 65 7.44 3.38 -16.53
CA GLY A 65 7.60 4.84 -16.37
C GLY A 65 6.30 5.61 -16.06
N LYS A 66 5.13 5.00 -16.18
CA LYS A 66 3.85 5.63 -15.86
C LYS A 66 3.52 5.45 -14.38
N LEU A 67 3.16 6.53 -13.69
CA LEU A 67 2.66 6.47 -12.31
C LEU A 67 1.35 5.66 -12.27
N ILE A 68 1.30 4.66 -11.38
CA ILE A 68 0.13 3.79 -11.20
C ILE A 68 -0.46 3.87 -9.80
N LEU A 69 0.36 4.13 -8.78
CA LEU A 69 -0.08 4.23 -7.40
C LEU A 69 0.86 5.17 -6.64
N ARG A 70 0.29 6.04 -5.80
CA ARG A 70 1.07 6.92 -4.92
C ARG A 70 0.42 6.98 -3.55
N GLU A 71 1.21 6.99 -2.51
CA GLU A 71 0.73 7.28 -1.17
C GLU A 71 0.21 8.72 -1.09
N TYR A 72 -0.97 8.90 -0.49
CA TYR A 72 -1.57 10.21 -0.29
C TYR A 72 -0.94 10.92 0.90
N TYR A 73 -0.40 12.10 0.64
CA TYR A 73 0.15 12.96 1.68
C TYR A 73 -0.33 14.39 1.49
N ARG A 74 -0.94 14.94 2.51
CA ARG A 74 -1.32 16.35 2.53
C ARG A 74 -0.61 17.04 3.66
N SER A 75 0.26 18.00 3.33
CA SER A 75 0.84 18.94 4.26
C SER A 75 0.50 20.35 3.81
N TYR A 76 0.01 21.14 4.72
CA TYR A 76 -0.20 22.55 4.46
C TYR A 76 1.12 23.26 4.73
N TYR A 77 1.88 23.53 3.66
CA TYR A 77 2.99 24.47 3.68
C TYR A 77 2.46 25.83 3.23
N GLY A 78 2.01 26.62 4.16
CA GLY A 78 1.63 28.01 3.96
C GLY A 78 2.09 28.83 5.16
N THR A 79 1.92 30.12 5.11
CA THR A 79 2.20 31.10 6.16
C THR A 79 1.44 30.90 7.48
N ILE A 80 0.81 29.73 7.66
CA ILE A 80 0.05 29.37 8.84
C ILE A 80 0.98 28.65 9.81
N SER A 81 1.00 29.12 11.05
CA SER A 81 1.82 28.60 12.14
C SER A 81 1.73 27.08 12.31
N ASN A 82 2.74 26.47 12.93
CA ASN A 82 2.80 25.03 13.24
C ASN A 82 1.58 24.50 14.02
N GLU A 83 0.73 25.35 14.52
CA GLU A 83 -0.46 25.04 15.32
C GLU A 83 -1.67 24.60 14.47
N SER A 84 -1.71 24.93 13.18
CA SER A 84 -2.79 24.48 12.27
C SER A 84 -2.52 23.15 11.58
N ARG A 85 -1.74 22.28 12.18
CA ARG A 85 -1.45 20.92 11.68
C ARG A 85 -2.63 19.96 11.69
N CYS A 86 -3.81 20.38 12.12
CA CYS A 86 -5.04 19.61 12.07
C CYS A 86 -5.42 19.16 10.65
N LEU A 87 -4.97 19.87 9.61
CA LEU A 87 -5.20 19.48 8.20
C LEU A 87 -4.08 18.63 7.60
N LYS A 88 -3.08 18.24 8.39
CA LYS A 88 -2.03 17.33 7.92
C LYS A 88 -2.58 15.91 7.87
N LEU A 89 -2.62 15.34 6.67
CA LEU A 89 -2.90 13.94 6.46
C LEU A 89 -1.61 13.23 6.08
N ILE A 90 -1.25 12.21 6.85
CA ILE A 90 -0.09 11.36 6.59
C ILE A 90 -0.54 10.07 5.90
N ALA A 91 0.29 9.59 4.97
CA ALA A 91 0.00 8.39 4.21
C ALA A 91 -0.15 7.15 5.10
N ARG A 92 0.75 7.00 6.07
CA ARG A 92 0.79 5.88 7.02
C ARG A 92 0.57 6.40 8.43
N ASN A 93 -0.62 6.24 8.96
CA ASN A 93 -0.98 6.69 10.30
C ASN A 93 -1.06 5.50 11.26
N TYR A 94 -0.11 5.42 12.17
CA TYR A 94 -0.04 4.41 13.22
C TYR A 94 -0.65 4.98 14.51
N LYS A 95 -1.71 4.33 15.00
CA LYS A 95 -2.31 4.64 16.31
C LYS A 95 -2.05 3.48 17.25
N PRO A 96 -1.43 3.71 18.42
CA PRO A 96 -1.22 2.65 19.40
C PRO A 96 -2.56 2.09 19.88
N ILE A 97 -2.60 0.78 20.09
CA ILE A 97 -3.74 0.06 20.67
C ILE A 97 -3.29 -0.64 21.96
N ILE A 98 -4.27 -1.00 22.78
CA ILE A 98 -4.00 -1.78 24.01
C ILE A 98 -3.37 -3.11 23.61
N GLY A 99 -2.28 -3.49 24.30
CA GLY A 99 -1.53 -4.70 24.00
C GLY A 99 -0.19 -4.47 23.30
N GLY A 100 0.14 -3.20 22.98
CA GLY A 100 1.47 -2.83 22.47
C GLY A 100 1.60 -2.85 20.95
N ASP A 101 0.52 -3.12 20.22
CA ASP A 101 0.45 -3.06 18.77
C ASP A 101 -0.09 -1.72 18.25
N TYR A 102 -0.28 -1.64 16.95
CA TYR A 102 -0.75 -0.43 16.27
C TYR A 102 -1.88 -0.74 15.30
N SER A 103 -2.90 0.12 15.29
CA SER A 103 -3.82 0.24 14.17
C SER A 103 -3.14 1.09 13.08
N LEU A 104 -3.07 0.58 11.87
CA LEU A 104 -2.49 1.27 10.72
C LEU A 104 -3.58 1.69 9.73
N THR A 105 -3.60 2.99 9.41
CA THR A 105 -4.35 3.50 8.27
C THR A 105 -3.38 3.91 7.19
N MET A 106 -3.50 3.33 6.00
CA MET A 106 -2.79 3.77 4.79
C MET A 106 -3.73 4.51 3.85
N ARG A 107 -3.19 5.50 3.16
CA ARG A 107 -3.92 6.30 2.19
C ARG A 107 -3.15 6.39 0.89
N PHE A 108 -3.88 6.26 -0.20
CA PHE A 108 -3.35 6.41 -1.56
C PHE A 108 -4.12 7.49 -2.31
N GLU A 109 -3.47 8.09 -3.30
CA GLU A 109 -4.13 8.99 -4.23
C GLU A 109 -5.08 8.20 -5.14
N SER A 110 -6.24 8.75 -5.40
CA SER A 110 -7.19 8.20 -6.37
C SER A 110 -6.79 8.62 -7.78
N ASN A 111 -6.73 7.68 -8.70
CA ASN A 111 -6.52 7.98 -10.13
C ASN A 111 -7.87 8.15 -10.82
N ASP A 112 -7.99 9.16 -11.67
CA ASP A 112 -9.20 9.38 -12.45
C ASP A 112 -9.44 8.24 -13.45
N GLY A 113 -10.68 7.79 -13.56
CA GLY A 113 -11.08 6.71 -14.46
C GLY A 113 -10.56 5.32 -14.11
N GLU A 114 -9.79 5.17 -13.02
CA GLU A 114 -9.36 3.86 -12.53
C GLU A 114 -10.55 3.07 -12.00
N LYS A 115 -10.58 1.77 -12.33
CA LYS A 115 -11.54 0.80 -11.79
C LYS A 115 -10.79 -0.22 -10.96
N LEU A 116 -11.38 -0.61 -9.83
CA LEU A 116 -10.82 -1.56 -8.87
C LEU A 116 -11.70 -2.80 -8.78
N TYR A 117 -11.07 -3.96 -8.73
CA TYR A 117 -11.72 -5.27 -8.69
C TYR A 117 -11.04 -6.19 -7.69
N GLY A 118 -11.65 -7.33 -7.38
CA GLY A 118 -11.05 -8.36 -6.52
C GLY A 118 -11.56 -8.30 -5.10
N MET A 119 -10.69 -8.32 -4.12
CA MET A 119 -10.95 -8.30 -2.67
C MET A 119 -11.65 -9.56 -2.12
N GLY A 120 -11.82 -10.60 -2.92
CA GLY A 120 -12.49 -11.83 -2.52
C GLY A 120 -13.92 -11.92 -3.02
N GLN A 121 -14.78 -12.56 -2.23
CA GLN A 121 -16.18 -12.80 -2.58
C GLN A 121 -17.10 -12.21 -1.49
N TYR A 122 -17.72 -11.10 -1.80
CA TYR A 122 -18.70 -10.42 -0.96
C TYR A 122 -20.11 -10.54 -1.56
N GLN A 123 -21.12 -10.49 -0.71
CA GLN A 123 -22.52 -10.49 -1.12
C GLN A 123 -22.95 -9.08 -1.55
N GLN A 124 -22.53 -8.67 -2.74
CA GLN A 124 -22.83 -7.36 -3.32
C GLN A 124 -23.14 -7.48 -4.81
N PRO A 125 -24.02 -6.64 -5.36
CA PRO A 125 -24.47 -6.77 -6.76
C PRO A 125 -23.54 -6.11 -7.79
N TYR A 126 -22.39 -5.58 -7.39
CA TYR A 126 -21.46 -4.87 -8.27
C TYR A 126 -20.06 -5.48 -8.20
N LEU A 127 -19.38 -5.42 -9.33
CA LEU A 127 -18.05 -5.98 -9.53
C LEU A 127 -16.94 -4.91 -9.34
N GLU A 128 -17.23 -3.68 -9.75
CA GLU A 128 -16.30 -2.55 -9.62
C GLU A 128 -16.41 -1.98 -8.21
N LEU A 129 -15.25 -1.83 -7.53
CA LEU A 129 -15.18 -1.58 -6.08
C LEU A 129 -14.75 -0.16 -5.70
N LYS A 130 -14.42 0.69 -6.69
CA LYS A 130 -13.99 2.06 -6.38
C LYS A 130 -15.10 2.84 -5.70
N GLY A 131 -14.80 3.43 -4.55
CA GLY A 131 -15.78 4.12 -3.72
C GLY A 131 -16.63 3.22 -2.82
N CYS A 132 -16.39 1.90 -2.83
CA CYS A 132 -17.03 0.98 -1.88
C CYS A 132 -16.24 0.92 -0.58
N VAL A 133 -16.92 0.63 0.52
CA VAL A 133 -16.30 0.30 1.80
C VAL A 133 -16.47 -1.20 2.03
N LEU A 134 -15.36 -1.91 2.13
CA LEU A 134 -15.31 -3.34 2.39
C LEU A 134 -14.71 -3.60 3.77
N GLU A 135 -15.36 -4.44 4.56
CA GLU A 135 -14.79 -4.95 5.79
C GLU A 135 -13.85 -6.12 5.48
N LEU A 136 -12.61 -6.03 5.90
CA LEU A 136 -11.60 -7.09 5.73
C LEU A 136 -11.67 -8.04 6.92
N ALA A 137 -12.70 -8.87 6.93
CA ALA A 137 -12.92 -9.90 7.93
C ALA A 137 -13.57 -11.13 7.29
N GLN A 138 -13.20 -12.32 7.76
CA GLN A 138 -13.86 -13.55 7.33
C GLN A 138 -15.21 -13.67 8.02
N ARG A 139 -16.25 -13.95 7.25
CA ARG A 139 -17.62 -14.18 7.74
C ARG A 139 -18.22 -15.40 7.06
N ASN A 140 -19.27 -15.96 7.66
CA ASN A 140 -20.07 -16.97 6.99
C ASN A 140 -20.66 -16.39 5.68
N SER A 141 -20.59 -17.15 4.60
CA SER A 141 -21.02 -16.78 3.24
C SER A 141 -20.20 -15.68 2.55
N GLN A 142 -19.07 -15.26 3.12
CA GLN A 142 -18.15 -14.30 2.49
C GLN A 142 -16.69 -14.75 2.60
N ILE A 143 -15.90 -14.43 1.59
CA ILE A 143 -14.46 -14.68 1.58
C ILE A 143 -13.77 -13.32 1.38
N SER A 144 -13.00 -12.89 2.37
CA SER A 144 -12.18 -11.68 2.27
C SER A 144 -10.76 -12.07 1.85
N ILE A 145 -10.33 -11.58 0.69
CA ILE A 145 -8.96 -11.71 0.19
C ILE A 145 -8.48 -10.29 -0.10
N PRO A 146 -7.58 -9.71 0.70
CA PRO A 146 -7.21 -8.30 0.57
C PRO A 146 -6.25 -8.08 -0.61
N PHE A 147 -6.68 -8.49 -1.80
CA PHE A 147 -5.98 -8.36 -3.07
C PHE A 147 -6.86 -7.62 -4.07
N THR A 148 -6.45 -6.41 -4.41
CA THR A 148 -7.13 -5.55 -5.39
C THR A 148 -6.42 -5.63 -6.74
N VAL A 149 -7.18 -5.66 -7.81
CA VAL A 149 -6.70 -5.57 -9.20
C VAL A 149 -7.19 -4.25 -9.80
N SER A 150 -6.27 -3.46 -10.33
CA SER A 150 -6.56 -2.19 -10.96
C SER A 150 -6.63 -2.29 -12.48
N SER A 151 -7.54 -1.53 -13.10
CA SER A 151 -7.59 -1.34 -14.56
C SER A 151 -6.33 -0.68 -15.13
N LEU A 152 -5.48 -0.09 -14.29
CA LEU A 152 -4.16 0.44 -14.67
C LEU A 152 -3.11 -0.69 -14.81
N GLY A 153 -3.51 -1.95 -14.60
CA GLY A 153 -2.68 -3.12 -14.83
C GLY A 153 -1.70 -3.42 -13.70
N TYR A 154 -2.08 -3.20 -12.48
CA TYR A 154 -1.36 -3.65 -11.29
C TYR A 154 -2.28 -4.39 -10.33
N GLY A 155 -1.69 -5.23 -9.47
CA GLY A 155 -2.34 -5.81 -8.31
C GLY A 155 -1.73 -5.27 -7.03
N PHE A 156 -2.55 -5.10 -6.00
CA PHE A 156 -2.12 -4.65 -4.68
C PHE A 156 -2.60 -5.63 -3.63
N LEU A 157 -1.66 -6.28 -2.93
CA LEU A 157 -1.94 -7.19 -1.81
C LEU A 157 -1.69 -6.46 -0.50
N TRP A 158 -2.73 -6.31 0.31
CA TRP A 158 -2.64 -5.86 1.69
C TRP A 158 -2.37 -7.05 2.62
N ASN A 159 -1.09 -7.42 2.74
CA ASN A 159 -0.67 -8.57 3.56
C ASN A 159 -0.58 -8.20 5.05
N ASN A 160 -1.73 -7.97 5.65
CA ASN A 160 -1.87 -7.75 7.10
C ASN A 160 -2.92 -8.73 7.65
N PRO A 161 -2.58 -9.60 8.61
CA PRO A 161 -3.51 -10.61 9.13
C PRO A 161 -4.59 -10.04 10.06
N GLY A 162 -4.55 -8.75 10.37
CA GLY A 162 -5.55 -8.10 11.23
C GLY A 162 -6.87 -7.80 10.51
N VAL A 163 -7.95 -7.73 11.26
CA VAL A 163 -9.24 -7.22 10.79
C VAL A 163 -9.12 -5.74 10.45
N GLY A 164 -9.76 -5.30 9.38
CA GLY A 164 -9.70 -3.92 8.92
C GLY A 164 -10.81 -3.56 7.96
N SER A 165 -10.63 -2.45 7.24
CA SER A 165 -11.51 -2.03 6.16
C SER A 165 -10.71 -1.42 5.02
N ALA A 166 -11.24 -1.53 3.80
CA ALA A 166 -10.76 -0.87 2.60
C ALA A 166 -11.87 0.02 2.03
N SER A 167 -11.52 1.24 1.60
CA SER A 167 -12.45 2.22 1.00
C SER A 167 -11.75 3.04 -0.08
#